data_f1652be682c11e13d94b9dd6eb6b2756
#
_entry.id   f1652be682c11e13d94b9dd6eb6b2756
#
_cell.length_a   1.000
_cell.length_b   1.000
_cell.length_c   1.000
_cell.angle_alpha   90.00
_cell.angle_beta   90.00
_cell.angle_gamma   90.00
#
_symmetry.space_group_name_H-M   'P 1'
#
loop_
_entity.id
_entity.type
_entity.pdbx_description
1 polymer ?
#
loop_
_entity_poly.entity_id
_entity_poly.type
_entity_poly.pdbx_seq_one_letter_code
_entity_poly.pdbx_strand_id
1 'polypeptide(L)'
;MSLSGRAAKSHANNWAELRQHTPMDTIRMQLKTLNRQQSLYAKTKTMMKNNLIALLDQTYPGVNALFDSPVREDGSQKWVDFATAFWHVDCVRNMSLAAFAERYRKWCKRHGYNFSQSKAVEVHAGAQDLIAMLPRDALTKTMVRQAIDALNAVSASLERLKAEMQALAAQLPEYPVVMAMHGVDDSLGPQLMAELGDVTRFTHRNAITAFAGVDPGAD
;
A
#
# COMPACT_ATOMS: atom_id res chain seq x y z
N MET A 1 -35.53 51.75 -18.78
CA MET A 1 -34.11 51.95 -18.47
C MET A 1 -33.52 50.63 -17.99
N SER A 2 -32.58 50.13 -18.76
CA SER A 2 -32.22 48.74 -18.90
C SER A 2 -31.31 48.25 -17.77
N LEU A 3 -31.73 47.21 -17.03
CA LEU A 3 -30.93 46.44 -16.06
C LEU A 3 -30.06 45.36 -16.71
N SER A 4 -30.16 45.21 -18.05
CA SER A 4 -29.43 44.15 -18.79
C SER A 4 -27.97 44.50 -19.09
N GLY A 5 -27.56 45.76 -19.00
CA GLY A 5 -26.21 46.20 -19.35
C GLY A 5 -25.13 45.99 -18.29
N ARG A 6 -25.52 45.82 -16.99
CA ARG A 6 -24.55 45.63 -15.90
C ARG A 6 -24.09 44.16 -15.72
N ALA A 7 -24.99 43.22 -15.95
CA ALA A 7 -24.64 41.79 -15.81
C ALA A 7 -23.66 41.30 -16.90
N ALA A 8 -23.82 41.79 -18.15
CA ALA A 8 -22.95 41.42 -19.26
C ALA A 8 -21.51 41.95 -19.10
N LYS A 9 -21.29 43.12 -18.47
CA LYS A 9 -19.94 43.64 -18.22
C LYS A 9 -19.20 42.95 -17.11
N SER A 10 -19.87 42.35 -16.13
CA SER A 10 -19.25 41.57 -15.06
C SER A 10 -18.70 40.25 -15.54
N HIS A 11 -19.35 39.56 -16.49
CA HIS A 11 -18.86 38.32 -17.05
C HIS A 11 -17.67 38.48 -18.03
N ALA A 12 -17.62 39.58 -18.76
CA ALA A 12 -16.54 39.83 -19.72
C ALA A 12 -15.17 40.12 -19.06
N ASN A 13 -15.17 40.66 -17.84
CA ASN A 13 -13.93 41.00 -17.13
C ASN A 13 -13.30 39.78 -16.40
N ASN A 14 -14.03 38.70 -16.15
CA ASN A 14 -13.51 37.52 -15.45
C ASN A 14 -12.60 36.64 -16.34
N TRP A 15 -12.68 36.77 -17.66
CA TRP A 15 -11.81 35.98 -18.54
C TRP A 15 -10.33 36.43 -18.50
N ALA A 16 -10.06 37.69 -18.18
CA ALA A 16 -8.72 38.22 -18.05
C ALA A 16 -8.01 37.78 -16.75
N GLU A 17 -8.75 37.29 -15.77
CA GLU A 17 -8.24 36.81 -14.47
C GLU A 17 -8.07 35.29 -14.41
N LEU A 18 -8.43 34.55 -15.48
CA LEU A 18 -8.23 33.12 -15.51
C LEU A 18 -6.74 32.82 -15.60
N ARG A 19 -6.24 32.19 -14.56
CA ARG A 19 -4.85 31.72 -14.52
C ARG A 19 -4.60 30.75 -15.68
N GLN A 20 -3.57 31.01 -16.48
CA GLN A 20 -3.14 30.10 -17.53
C GLN A 20 -2.73 28.76 -16.94
N HIS A 21 -3.24 27.67 -17.53
CA HIS A 21 -2.84 26.32 -17.18
C HIS A 21 -1.37 26.10 -17.57
N THR A 22 -0.56 25.59 -16.64
CA THR A 22 0.85 25.34 -16.81
C THR A 22 1.16 23.83 -16.82
N PRO A 23 2.34 23.39 -17.32
CA PRO A 23 2.77 21.99 -17.15
C PRO A 23 2.79 21.54 -15.68
N MET A 24 3.12 22.44 -14.74
CA MET A 24 3.09 22.15 -13.30
C MET A 24 1.68 21.85 -12.81
N ASP A 25 0.65 22.53 -13.32
CA ASP A 25 -0.73 22.24 -12.97
C ASP A 25 -1.17 20.86 -13.47
N THR A 26 -0.69 20.44 -14.65
CA THR A 26 -0.90 19.09 -15.17
C THR A 26 -0.28 18.05 -14.24
N ILE A 27 0.98 18.24 -13.81
CA ILE A 27 1.67 17.32 -12.88
C ILE A 27 0.91 17.23 -11.56
N ARG A 28 0.47 18.34 -10.98
CA ARG A 28 -0.32 18.36 -9.74
C ARG A 28 -1.65 17.63 -9.89
N MET A 29 -2.34 17.77 -11.03
CA MET A 29 -3.58 17.06 -11.33
C MET A 29 -3.35 15.55 -11.44
N GLN A 30 -2.28 15.14 -12.13
CA GLN A 30 -1.88 13.73 -12.26
C GLN A 30 -1.54 13.15 -10.88
N LEU A 31 -0.73 13.86 -10.09
CA LEU A 31 -0.35 13.46 -8.74
C LEU A 31 -1.58 13.25 -7.84
N LYS A 32 -2.54 14.19 -7.88
CA LYS A 32 -3.81 14.07 -7.14
C LYS A 32 -4.63 12.87 -7.59
N THR A 33 -4.65 12.57 -8.88
CA THR A 33 -5.36 11.41 -9.42
C THR A 33 -4.70 10.10 -8.97
N LEU A 34 -3.37 10.02 -9.02
CA LEU A 34 -2.61 8.87 -8.53
C LEU A 34 -2.80 8.67 -7.03
N ASN A 35 -2.83 9.73 -6.22
CA ASN A 35 -3.08 9.64 -4.77
C ASN A 35 -4.44 9.02 -4.45
N ARG A 36 -5.49 9.39 -5.18
CA ARG A 36 -6.82 8.77 -5.04
C ARG A 36 -6.78 7.28 -5.41
N GLN A 37 -6.07 6.94 -6.48
CA GLN A 37 -5.92 5.56 -6.92
C GLN A 37 -5.10 4.75 -5.92
N GLN A 38 -4.02 5.29 -5.38
CA GLN A 38 -3.22 4.69 -4.31
C GLN A 38 -4.08 4.38 -3.07
N SER A 39 -4.90 5.32 -2.65
CA SER A 39 -5.83 5.13 -1.52
C SER A 39 -6.82 3.99 -1.75
N LEU A 40 -7.34 3.85 -2.99
CA LEU A 40 -8.20 2.74 -3.37
C LEU A 40 -7.44 1.40 -3.31
N TYR A 41 -6.24 1.32 -3.90
CA TYR A 41 -5.44 0.10 -3.88
C TYR A 41 -4.97 -0.28 -2.47
N ALA A 42 -4.68 0.67 -1.60
CA ALA A 42 -4.34 0.41 -0.20
C ALA A 42 -5.51 -0.25 0.55
N LYS A 43 -6.74 0.24 0.37
CA LYS A 43 -7.95 -0.39 0.91
C LYS A 43 -8.17 -1.79 0.33
N THR A 44 -8.01 -1.94 -0.98
CA THR A 44 -8.14 -3.24 -1.66
C THR A 44 -7.10 -4.24 -1.16
N LYS A 45 -5.84 -3.82 -0.96
CA LYS A 45 -4.78 -4.66 -0.36
C LYS A 45 -5.18 -5.18 1.01
N THR A 46 -5.73 -4.30 1.86
CA THR A 46 -6.22 -4.70 3.19
C THR A 46 -7.35 -5.72 3.09
N MET A 47 -8.31 -5.52 2.19
CA MET A 47 -9.41 -6.48 1.96
C MET A 47 -8.88 -7.83 1.47
N MET A 48 -7.97 -7.85 0.49
CA MET A 48 -7.36 -9.09 -0.02
C MET A 48 -6.53 -9.80 1.04
N LYS A 49 -5.77 -9.06 1.85
CA LYS A 49 -5.02 -9.61 2.99
C LYS A 49 -5.95 -10.29 4.01
N ASN A 50 -7.03 -9.62 4.41
CA ASN A 50 -7.98 -10.17 5.36
C ASN A 50 -8.70 -11.41 4.81
N ASN A 51 -9.07 -11.40 3.53
CA ASN A 51 -9.65 -12.57 2.85
C ASN A 51 -8.66 -13.75 2.84
N LEU A 52 -7.40 -13.51 2.53
CA LEU A 52 -6.37 -14.56 2.56
C LEU A 52 -6.17 -15.11 3.97
N ILE A 53 -6.12 -14.25 4.99
CA ILE A 53 -5.99 -14.69 6.39
C ILE A 53 -7.18 -15.56 6.78
N ALA A 54 -8.41 -15.13 6.51
CA ALA A 54 -9.61 -15.90 6.83
C ALA A 54 -9.65 -17.28 6.14
N LEU A 55 -9.11 -17.39 4.93
CA LEU A 55 -8.98 -18.66 4.22
C LEU A 55 -7.85 -19.52 4.81
N LEU A 56 -6.72 -18.91 5.15
CA LEU A 56 -5.59 -19.61 5.78
C LEU A 56 -5.92 -20.08 7.20
N ASP A 57 -6.75 -19.37 7.95
CA ASP A 57 -7.24 -19.83 9.26
C ASP A 57 -8.02 -21.16 9.17
N GLN A 58 -8.58 -21.47 8.00
CA GLN A 58 -9.24 -22.74 7.75
C GLN A 58 -8.28 -23.85 7.25
N THR A 59 -7.07 -23.51 6.81
CA THR A 59 -6.10 -24.46 6.24
C THR A 59 -4.80 -24.53 7.02
N TYR A 60 -4.31 -23.42 7.53
CA TYR A 60 -3.11 -23.28 8.36
C TYR A 60 -3.30 -22.12 9.35
N PRO A 61 -4.04 -22.30 10.45
CA PRO A 61 -4.30 -21.25 11.42
C PRO A 61 -3.03 -20.56 11.92
N GLY A 62 -3.05 -19.24 11.97
CA GLY A 62 -1.95 -18.42 12.50
C GLY A 62 -0.70 -18.31 11.61
N VAL A 63 -0.72 -18.81 10.37
CA VAL A 63 0.44 -18.75 9.47
C VAL A 63 0.92 -17.32 9.19
N ASN A 64 0.02 -16.35 9.24
CA ASN A 64 0.31 -14.93 9.06
C ASN A 64 1.14 -14.30 10.20
N ALA A 65 1.16 -14.95 11.38
CA ALA A 65 1.92 -14.53 12.54
C ALA A 65 3.24 -15.31 12.73
N LEU A 66 3.56 -16.28 11.85
CA LEU A 66 4.76 -17.09 12.00
C LEU A 66 6.08 -16.31 11.84
N PHE A 67 6.06 -15.19 11.13
CA PHE A 67 7.26 -14.44 10.78
C PHE A 67 7.09 -12.97 11.10
N ASP A 68 7.95 -12.45 11.97
CA ASP A 68 8.14 -11.03 12.19
C ASP A 68 9.15 -10.53 11.13
N SER A 69 8.63 -10.15 9.97
CA SER A 69 9.45 -9.70 8.85
C SER A 69 8.76 -8.52 8.16
N PRO A 70 9.51 -7.43 7.85
CA PRO A 70 8.96 -6.29 7.16
C PRO A 70 8.46 -6.68 5.75
N VAL A 71 7.56 -5.86 5.22
CA VAL A 71 7.17 -5.91 3.82
C VAL A 71 8.38 -5.51 2.97
N ARG A 72 8.66 -6.22 1.90
CA ARG A 72 9.75 -5.90 0.96
C ARG A 72 9.36 -4.73 0.05
N GLU A 73 10.34 -4.16 -0.63
CA GLU A 73 10.15 -3.04 -1.57
C GLU A 73 9.19 -3.37 -2.72
N ASP A 74 9.14 -4.64 -3.14
CA ASP A 74 8.19 -5.13 -4.15
C ASP A 74 6.78 -5.41 -3.60
N GLY A 75 6.57 -5.13 -2.31
CA GLY A 75 5.30 -5.37 -1.60
C GLY A 75 5.09 -6.80 -1.13
N SER A 76 6.04 -7.74 -1.38
CA SER A 76 5.94 -9.12 -0.95
C SER A 76 6.13 -9.27 0.57
N GLN A 77 5.51 -10.31 1.15
CA GLN A 77 5.55 -10.61 2.57
C GLN A 77 5.96 -12.06 2.80
N LYS A 78 6.90 -12.28 3.71
CA LYS A 78 7.47 -13.61 3.99
C LYS A 78 6.43 -14.68 4.32
N TRP A 79 5.40 -14.34 5.11
CA TRP A 79 4.34 -15.28 5.45
C TRP A 79 3.47 -15.66 4.25
N VAL A 80 3.24 -14.73 3.30
CA VAL A 80 2.50 -15.00 2.06
C VAL A 80 3.31 -15.92 1.15
N ASP A 81 4.61 -15.66 1.00
CA ASP A 81 5.52 -16.53 0.25
C ASP A 81 5.60 -17.92 0.89
N PHE A 82 5.60 -18.00 2.24
CA PHE A 82 5.57 -19.26 2.95
C PHE A 82 4.26 -20.01 2.68
N ALA A 83 3.12 -19.34 2.78
CA ALA A 83 1.81 -19.91 2.51
C ALA A 83 1.67 -20.40 1.05
N THR A 84 2.39 -19.80 0.08
CA THR A 84 2.43 -20.31 -1.30
C THR A 84 3.00 -21.73 -1.39
N ALA A 85 4.03 -22.05 -0.58
CA ALA A 85 4.67 -23.35 -0.53
C ALA A 85 4.04 -24.32 0.47
N PHE A 86 3.52 -23.78 1.59
CA PHE A 86 2.99 -24.50 2.74
C PHE A 86 1.57 -24.00 3.08
N TRP A 87 0.70 -24.09 2.09
CA TRP A 87 -0.66 -23.54 2.12
C TRP A 87 -1.64 -24.26 3.05
N HIS A 88 -1.26 -25.42 3.60
CA HIS A 88 -2.05 -26.25 4.50
C HIS A 88 -1.14 -26.79 5.60
N VAL A 89 -1.63 -26.92 6.81
CA VAL A 89 -0.85 -27.44 7.96
C VAL A 89 -0.22 -28.81 7.67
N ASP A 90 -0.92 -29.67 6.96
CA ASP A 90 -0.40 -30.99 6.55
C ASP A 90 0.81 -30.95 5.59
N CYS A 91 1.06 -29.79 4.97
CA CYS A 91 2.29 -29.59 4.22
C CYS A 91 3.54 -29.52 5.12
N VAL A 92 3.34 -29.33 6.42
CA VAL A 92 4.38 -29.30 7.46
C VAL A 92 4.25 -30.51 8.38
N ARG A 93 3.08 -30.72 8.97
CA ARG A 93 2.79 -31.75 9.95
C ARG A 93 3.12 -33.18 9.47
N ASN A 94 2.84 -33.49 8.21
CA ASN A 94 3.05 -34.84 7.64
C ASN A 94 4.50 -35.12 7.23
N MET A 95 5.44 -34.23 7.55
CA MET A 95 6.87 -34.42 7.34
C MET A 95 7.58 -34.67 8.67
N SER A 96 8.70 -35.40 8.64
CA SER A 96 9.61 -35.38 9.79
C SER A 96 10.24 -34.00 9.93
N LEU A 97 10.66 -33.64 11.15
CA LEU A 97 11.35 -32.37 11.40
C LEU A 97 12.56 -32.15 10.46
N ALA A 98 13.35 -33.21 10.25
CA ALA A 98 14.52 -33.15 9.37
C ALA A 98 14.13 -32.86 7.90
N ALA A 99 13.10 -33.53 7.40
CA ALA A 99 12.59 -33.30 6.04
C ALA A 99 12.00 -31.91 5.87
N PHE A 100 11.24 -31.44 6.87
CA PHE A 100 10.71 -30.07 6.86
C PHE A 100 11.83 -29.02 6.91
N ALA A 101 12.80 -29.17 7.81
CA ALA A 101 13.92 -28.23 7.96
C ALA A 101 14.71 -28.10 6.65
N GLU A 102 14.97 -29.21 5.97
CA GLU A 102 15.68 -29.20 4.67
C GLU A 102 14.83 -28.54 3.56
N ARG A 103 13.53 -28.81 3.51
CA ARG A 103 12.60 -28.17 2.57
C ARG A 103 12.48 -26.68 2.84
N TYR A 104 12.38 -26.27 4.12
CA TYR A 104 12.33 -24.88 4.54
C TYR A 104 13.65 -24.16 4.23
N ARG A 105 14.80 -24.79 4.42
CA ARG A 105 16.10 -24.24 4.04
C ARG A 105 16.19 -23.96 2.53
N LYS A 106 15.76 -24.91 1.69
CA LYS A 106 15.70 -24.73 0.23
C LYS A 106 14.74 -23.62 -0.17
N TRP A 107 13.60 -23.53 0.51
CA TRP A 107 12.65 -22.47 0.30
C TRP A 107 13.24 -21.10 0.69
N CYS A 108 13.87 -20.95 1.85
CA CYS A 108 14.56 -19.72 2.27
C CYS A 108 15.59 -19.29 1.22
N LYS A 109 16.44 -20.23 0.76
CA LYS A 109 17.47 -19.92 -0.25
C LYS A 109 16.84 -19.43 -1.57
N ARG A 110 15.75 -20.06 -2.02
CA ARG A 110 15.05 -19.68 -3.26
C ARG A 110 14.44 -18.28 -3.20
N HIS A 111 13.91 -17.90 -2.04
CA HIS A 111 13.22 -16.61 -1.84
C HIS A 111 14.11 -15.54 -1.22
N GLY A 112 15.42 -15.79 -1.03
CA GLY A 112 16.35 -14.82 -0.44
C GLY A 112 16.08 -14.52 1.03
N TYR A 113 15.55 -15.50 1.79
CA TYR A 113 15.35 -15.38 3.23
C TYR A 113 16.48 -16.05 4.00
N ASN A 114 16.80 -15.51 5.17
CA ASN A 114 17.72 -16.17 6.10
C ASN A 114 17.07 -17.41 6.69
N PHE A 115 17.78 -18.53 6.63
CA PHE A 115 17.36 -19.78 7.27
C PHE A 115 17.71 -19.74 8.76
N SER A 116 16.79 -20.22 9.59
CA SER A 116 17.00 -20.46 11.02
C SER A 116 16.52 -21.86 11.38
N GLN A 117 17.39 -22.65 11.98
CA GLN A 117 17.06 -24.01 12.46
C GLN A 117 16.03 -23.95 13.61
N SER A 118 16.19 -22.99 14.53
CA SER A 118 15.25 -22.78 15.64
C SER A 118 13.84 -22.45 15.11
N LYS A 119 13.76 -21.61 14.07
CA LYS A 119 12.47 -21.29 13.45
C LYS A 119 11.85 -22.49 12.72
N ALA A 120 12.66 -23.33 12.10
CA ALA A 120 12.15 -24.58 11.51
C ALA A 120 11.56 -25.52 12.59
N VAL A 121 12.23 -25.66 13.74
CA VAL A 121 11.74 -26.45 14.87
C VAL A 121 10.43 -25.85 15.40
N GLU A 122 10.36 -24.55 15.64
CA GLU A 122 9.19 -23.82 16.11
C GLU A 122 7.98 -24.03 15.19
N VAL A 123 8.16 -23.80 13.89
CA VAL A 123 7.08 -23.93 12.88
C VAL A 123 6.60 -25.38 12.79
N HIS A 124 7.53 -26.36 12.81
CA HIS A 124 7.17 -27.77 12.74
C HIS A 124 6.43 -28.23 14.01
N ALA A 125 6.91 -27.84 15.19
CA ALA A 125 6.27 -28.19 16.47
C ALA A 125 4.87 -27.54 16.56
N GLY A 126 4.75 -26.26 16.26
CA GLY A 126 3.45 -25.57 16.28
C GLY A 126 2.44 -26.16 15.30
N ALA A 127 2.88 -26.74 14.18
CA ALA A 127 1.99 -27.37 13.21
C ALA A 127 1.36 -28.69 13.71
N GLN A 128 1.93 -29.34 14.74
CA GLN A 128 1.42 -30.64 15.24
C GLN A 128 0.04 -30.54 15.88
N ASP A 129 -0.21 -29.44 16.59
CA ASP A 129 -1.44 -29.22 17.37
C ASP A 129 -2.52 -28.47 16.60
N LEU A 130 -2.22 -27.99 15.38
CA LEU A 130 -3.18 -27.24 14.57
C LEU A 130 -4.18 -28.17 13.88
N ILE A 131 -5.45 -27.74 13.88
CA ILE A 131 -6.54 -28.43 13.19
C ILE A 131 -6.96 -27.60 11.98
N ALA A 132 -6.85 -28.15 10.77
CA ALA A 132 -7.42 -27.54 9.57
C ALA A 132 -8.90 -27.92 9.45
N MET A 133 -9.72 -26.93 9.09
CA MET A 133 -11.15 -27.12 8.84
C MET A 133 -11.44 -27.56 7.41
N LEU A 134 -10.65 -27.09 6.43
CA LEU A 134 -10.73 -27.50 5.04
C LEU A 134 -9.77 -28.66 4.74
N PRO A 135 -10.13 -29.56 3.81
CA PRO A 135 -9.28 -30.68 3.43
C PRO A 135 -8.08 -30.21 2.61
N ARG A 136 -7.00 -31.00 2.67
CA ARG A 136 -5.83 -30.80 1.81
C ARG A 136 -6.07 -31.39 0.42
N ASP A 137 -6.85 -30.72 -0.40
CA ASP A 137 -7.20 -31.16 -1.75
C ASP A 137 -6.86 -30.12 -2.83
N ALA A 138 -7.14 -30.44 -4.09
CA ALA A 138 -6.85 -29.58 -5.23
C ALA A 138 -7.68 -28.28 -5.24
N LEU A 139 -8.94 -28.35 -4.81
CA LEU A 139 -9.83 -27.18 -4.79
C LEU A 139 -9.38 -26.21 -3.73
N THR A 140 -9.13 -26.67 -2.50
CA THR A 140 -8.65 -25.83 -1.38
C THR A 140 -7.32 -25.17 -1.75
N LYS A 141 -6.39 -25.92 -2.36
CA LYS A 141 -5.13 -25.35 -2.86
C LYS A 141 -5.36 -24.24 -3.89
N THR A 142 -6.30 -24.42 -4.80
CA THR A 142 -6.63 -23.44 -5.83
C THR A 142 -7.18 -22.17 -5.21
N MET A 143 -8.10 -22.28 -4.24
CA MET A 143 -8.66 -21.13 -3.53
C MET A 143 -7.57 -20.31 -2.82
N VAL A 144 -6.70 -20.97 -2.05
CA VAL A 144 -5.57 -20.29 -1.37
C VAL A 144 -4.65 -19.62 -2.37
N ARG A 145 -4.31 -20.30 -3.47
CA ARG A 145 -3.43 -19.76 -4.49
C ARG A 145 -4.03 -18.51 -5.16
N GLN A 146 -5.30 -18.54 -5.54
CA GLN A 146 -5.99 -17.40 -6.12
C GLN A 146 -6.02 -16.19 -5.15
N ALA A 147 -6.25 -16.42 -3.86
CA ALA A 147 -6.22 -15.35 -2.87
C ALA A 147 -4.82 -14.75 -2.70
N ILE A 148 -3.76 -15.57 -2.74
CA ILE A 148 -2.36 -15.12 -2.72
C ILE A 148 -2.04 -14.32 -3.98
N ASP A 149 -2.39 -14.81 -5.16
CA ASP A 149 -2.12 -14.14 -6.43
C ASP A 149 -2.81 -12.77 -6.49
N ALA A 150 -4.06 -12.68 -6.02
CA ALA A 150 -4.81 -11.42 -5.95
C ALA A 150 -4.13 -10.42 -5.00
N LEU A 151 -3.70 -10.84 -3.80
CA LEU A 151 -2.99 -9.98 -2.85
C LEU A 151 -1.65 -9.49 -3.43
N ASN A 152 -0.88 -10.37 -4.07
CA ASN A 152 0.41 -10.03 -4.66
C ASN A 152 0.24 -9.06 -5.83
N ALA A 153 -0.76 -9.25 -6.69
CA ALA A 153 -1.04 -8.35 -7.81
C ALA A 153 -1.39 -6.93 -7.35
N VAL A 154 -2.24 -6.80 -6.33
CA VAL A 154 -2.59 -5.49 -5.74
C VAL A 154 -1.40 -4.87 -5.04
N SER A 155 -0.60 -5.65 -4.32
CA SER A 155 0.62 -5.16 -3.65
C SER A 155 1.63 -4.60 -4.64
N ALA A 156 1.94 -5.33 -5.71
CA ALA A 156 2.84 -4.86 -6.76
C ALA A 156 2.32 -3.62 -7.48
N SER A 157 0.99 -3.53 -7.70
CA SER A 157 0.39 -2.34 -8.29
C SER A 157 0.49 -1.12 -7.38
N LEU A 158 0.34 -1.30 -6.07
CA LEU A 158 0.47 -0.24 -5.08
C LEU A 158 1.90 0.31 -5.02
N GLU A 159 2.91 -0.55 -5.04
CA GLU A 159 4.31 -0.11 -5.02
C GLU A 159 4.69 0.64 -6.32
N ARG A 160 4.17 0.21 -7.48
CA ARG A 160 4.35 0.97 -8.75
C ARG A 160 3.72 2.36 -8.67
N LEU A 161 2.49 2.48 -8.13
CA LEU A 161 1.84 3.79 -7.96
C LEU A 161 2.64 4.72 -7.05
N LYS A 162 3.22 4.20 -5.96
CA LYS A 162 4.09 4.99 -5.08
C LYS A 162 5.31 5.52 -5.83
N ALA A 163 5.98 4.67 -6.61
CA ALA A 163 7.13 5.06 -7.40
C ALA A 163 6.78 6.13 -8.45
N GLU A 164 5.65 5.99 -9.14
CA GLU A 164 5.15 6.98 -10.10
C GLU A 164 4.81 8.31 -9.42
N MET A 165 4.17 8.28 -8.25
CA MET A 165 3.87 9.47 -7.46
C MET A 165 5.14 10.20 -7.03
N GLN A 166 6.16 9.46 -6.57
CA GLN A 166 7.45 10.02 -6.20
C GLN A 166 8.14 10.68 -7.40
N ALA A 167 8.16 10.01 -8.55
CA ALA A 167 8.75 10.53 -9.77
C ALA A 167 8.05 11.81 -10.28
N LEU A 168 6.73 11.90 -10.14
CA LEU A 168 5.98 13.10 -10.50
C LEU A 168 6.20 14.24 -9.48
N ALA A 169 6.15 13.92 -8.19
CA ALA A 169 6.35 14.89 -7.12
C ALA A 169 7.74 15.54 -7.20
N ALA A 170 8.78 14.77 -7.55
CA ALA A 170 10.14 15.25 -7.71
C ALA A 170 10.31 16.31 -8.82
N GLN A 171 9.36 16.44 -9.74
CA GLN A 171 9.37 17.46 -10.78
C GLN A 171 8.81 18.83 -10.30
N LEU A 172 8.19 18.86 -9.12
CA LEU A 172 7.60 20.08 -8.57
C LEU A 172 8.64 20.84 -7.74
N PRO A 173 8.71 22.18 -7.84
CA PRO A 173 9.72 22.98 -7.16
C PRO A 173 9.63 22.92 -5.62
N GLU A 174 8.47 22.65 -5.07
CA GLU A 174 8.24 22.49 -3.63
C GLU A 174 8.70 21.14 -3.06
N TYR A 175 9.02 20.15 -3.88
CA TYR A 175 9.38 18.80 -3.44
C TYR A 175 10.55 18.77 -2.43
N PRO A 176 11.69 19.44 -2.66
CA PRO A 176 12.81 19.41 -1.71
C PRO A 176 12.44 20.00 -0.34
N VAL A 177 11.56 21.00 -0.31
CA VAL A 177 11.09 21.64 0.92
C VAL A 177 10.21 20.69 1.71
N VAL A 178 9.28 19.99 1.05
CA VAL A 178 8.39 19.01 1.68
C VAL A 178 9.20 17.83 2.22
N MET A 179 10.17 17.32 1.47
CA MET A 179 11.01 16.19 1.91
C MET A 179 11.97 16.55 3.05
N ALA A 180 12.29 17.84 3.24
CA ALA A 180 13.07 18.30 4.38
C ALA A 180 12.27 18.43 5.68
N MET A 181 10.95 18.26 5.65
CA MET A 181 10.11 18.34 6.85
C MET A 181 10.32 17.10 7.73
N HIS A 182 10.41 17.32 9.04
CA HIS A 182 10.57 16.21 9.99
C HIS A 182 9.39 15.24 9.94
N GLY A 183 9.66 13.94 9.81
CA GLY A 183 8.65 12.88 9.75
C GLY A 183 8.03 12.66 8.37
N VAL A 184 8.47 13.37 7.34
CA VAL A 184 8.06 13.14 5.96
C VAL A 184 9.03 12.15 5.31
N ASP A 185 8.49 11.02 4.86
CA ASP A 185 9.20 9.99 4.10
C ASP A 185 8.83 10.04 2.60
N ASP A 186 9.48 9.19 1.82
CA ASP A 186 9.28 9.05 0.37
C ASP A 186 7.85 8.66 -0.03
N SER A 187 7.06 8.12 0.89
CA SER A 187 5.65 7.79 0.66
C SER A 187 4.73 8.96 1.04
N LEU A 188 5.00 9.60 2.18
CA LEU A 188 4.16 10.66 2.72
C LEU A 188 4.32 11.98 1.95
N GLY A 189 5.55 12.33 1.52
CA GLY A 189 5.84 13.58 0.81
C GLY A 189 4.99 13.77 -0.44
N PRO A 190 4.99 12.81 -1.40
CA PRO A 190 4.14 12.90 -2.58
C PRO A 190 2.63 12.95 -2.28
N GLN A 191 2.16 12.27 -1.22
CA GLN A 191 0.76 12.31 -0.80
C GLN A 191 0.38 13.69 -0.26
N LEU A 192 1.22 14.30 0.58
CA LEU A 192 1.02 15.67 1.06
C LEU A 192 0.94 16.66 -0.11
N MET A 193 1.85 16.56 -1.07
CA MET A 193 1.85 17.42 -2.25
C MET A 193 0.61 17.21 -3.11
N ALA A 194 0.12 15.98 -3.24
CA ALA A 194 -1.11 15.66 -3.95
C ALA A 194 -2.35 16.30 -3.30
N GLU A 195 -2.41 16.34 -1.97
CA GLU A 195 -3.52 16.94 -1.22
C GLU A 195 -3.43 18.47 -1.18
N LEU A 196 -2.25 19.02 -0.92
CA LEU A 196 -2.04 20.47 -0.88
C LEU A 196 -2.20 21.13 -2.25
N GLY A 197 -1.75 20.45 -3.31
CA GLY A 197 -1.74 21.01 -4.67
C GLY A 197 -0.80 22.21 -4.79
N ASP A 198 -1.25 23.28 -5.46
CA ASP A 198 -0.46 24.50 -5.61
C ASP A 198 -0.40 25.28 -4.28
N VAL A 199 0.77 25.29 -3.65
CA VAL A 199 0.98 26.00 -2.39
C VAL A 199 0.89 27.53 -2.52
N THR A 200 1.09 28.07 -3.72
CA THR A 200 1.04 29.52 -3.99
C THR A 200 -0.39 30.09 -3.87
N ARG A 201 -1.41 29.22 -3.85
CA ARG A 201 -2.82 29.62 -3.60
C ARG A 201 -3.08 30.07 -2.17
N PHE A 202 -2.22 29.71 -1.23
CA PHE A 202 -2.35 30.10 0.16
C PHE A 202 -1.63 31.44 0.40
N THR A 203 -2.38 32.47 0.69
CA THR A 203 -1.86 33.85 0.85
C THR A 203 -1.16 34.05 2.20
N HIS A 204 -1.43 33.19 3.19
CA HIS A 204 -0.82 33.24 4.52
C HIS A 204 -0.86 31.86 5.20
N ARG A 205 -0.04 31.70 6.24
CA ARG A 205 0.13 30.46 7.00
C ARG A 205 -1.19 29.87 7.52
N ASN A 206 -2.07 30.69 8.06
CA ASN A 206 -3.35 30.24 8.61
C ASN A 206 -4.31 29.69 7.56
N ALA A 207 -4.16 30.06 6.29
CA ALA A 207 -4.95 29.49 5.19
C ALA A 207 -4.65 28.00 4.97
N ILE A 208 -3.38 27.58 5.14
CA ILE A 208 -2.98 26.17 5.07
C ILE A 208 -3.54 25.39 6.26
N THR A 209 -3.48 25.97 7.47
CA THR A 209 -4.00 25.35 8.69
C THR A 209 -5.51 25.14 8.61
N ALA A 210 -6.24 26.16 8.13
CA ALA A 210 -7.68 26.06 7.89
C ALA A 210 -8.03 25.02 6.81
N PHE A 211 -7.22 24.93 5.76
CA PHE A 211 -7.37 23.90 4.72
C PHE A 211 -7.17 22.48 5.28
N ALA A 212 -6.24 22.31 6.20
CA ALA A 212 -6.00 21.03 6.89
C ALA A 212 -7.09 20.68 7.93
N GLY A 213 -8.07 21.58 8.17
CA GLY A 213 -9.12 21.37 9.17
C GLY A 213 -8.62 21.49 10.61
N VAL A 214 -7.44 22.08 10.81
CA VAL A 214 -6.88 22.38 12.13
C VAL A 214 -7.27 23.82 12.45
N ASP A 215 -8.04 24.01 13.53
CA ASP A 215 -8.38 25.36 14.00
C ASP A 215 -7.09 26.05 14.47
N PRO A 216 -6.65 27.15 13.80
CA PRO A 216 -5.55 27.92 14.34
C PRO A 216 -6.08 28.57 15.62
N GLY A 217 -5.69 28.01 16.77
CA GLY A 217 -6.08 28.57 18.06
C GLY A 217 -5.97 30.09 18.02
N ALA A 218 -7.02 30.78 18.49
CA ALA A 218 -7.02 32.22 18.62
C ALA A 218 -5.87 32.62 19.55
N ASP A 219 -4.83 33.27 18.99
CA ASP A 219 -3.80 33.97 19.71
C ASP A 219 -4.38 35.29 20.26
#